data_be0aacb4423273e9a6afe85230e259ae
#
_entry.id   be0aacb4423273e9a6afe85230e259ae
#
_cell.length_a   1.000
_cell.length_b   1.000
_cell.length_c   1.000
_cell.angle_alpha   90.00
_cell.angle_beta   90.00
_cell.angle_gamma   90.00
#
_symmetry.space_group_name_H-M   'P 1'
#
loop_
_entity.id
_entity.type
_entity.pdbx_description
1 polymer ?
#
loop_
_entity_poly.entity_id
_entity_poly.type
_entity_poly.pdbx_seq_one_letter_code
_entity_poly.pdbx_strand_id
1 'polypeptide(L)'
;MSQSDAARDRKTYVVDTSILVSAPDALQNLTTNNTVVLPFPVLQELDRRRTATSGAGYTARTTVRFLDDTQTRASVEEMRTGIPLNGGLLKFHSGTLDLTGAWPGFNATYADDAIILLADHYQREHPEEQVILVTRDAAMRCKARARAV
;
A
#
# COMPACT_ATOMS: atom_id res chain seq x y z
N MET A 1 -17.08 -10.13 -21.32
CA MET A 1 -15.75 -9.65 -20.87
C MET A 1 -14.81 -10.84 -20.81
N SER A 2 -13.74 -10.83 -21.57
CA SER A 2 -12.74 -11.89 -21.52
C SER A 2 -11.87 -11.75 -20.27
N GLN A 3 -11.25 -12.85 -19.80
CA GLN A 3 -10.30 -12.79 -18.67
C GLN A 3 -9.14 -11.83 -18.94
N SER A 4 -8.79 -11.61 -20.21
CA SER A 4 -7.73 -10.68 -20.62
C SER A 4 -8.14 -9.20 -20.41
N ASP A 5 -9.43 -8.88 -20.58
CA ASP A 5 -9.91 -7.49 -20.38
C ASP A 5 -10.00 -7.15 -18.90
N ALA A 6 -10.44 -8.10 -18.06
CA ALA A 6 -10.47 -7.92 -16.61
C ALA A 6 -9.06 -7.74 -16.01
N ALA A 7 -8.05 -8.38 -16.59
CA ALA A 7 -6.67 -8.23 -16.16
C ALA A 7 -6.08 -6.85 -16.55
N ARG A 8 -6.51 -6.27 -17.67
CA ARG A 8 -6.07 -4.96 -18.14
C ARG A 8 -6.63 -3.80 -17.32
N ASP A 9 -7.82 -3.98 -16.75
CA ASP A 9 -8.47 -2.95 -15.92
C ASP A 9 -8.03 -3.01 -14.45
N ARG A 10 -7.29 -4.05 -14.03
CA ARG A 10 -6.80 -4.18 -12.67
C ARG A 10 -5.70 -3.16 -12.40
N LYS A 11 -5.87 -2.40 -11.32
CA LYS A 11 -4.89 -1.43 -10.85
C LYS A 11 -4.12 -1.98 -9.67
N THR A 12 -2.91 -1.46 -9.48
CA THR A 12 -2.10 -1.72 -8.29
C THR A 12 -1.98 -0.43 -7.49
N TYR A 13 -2.50 -0.46 -6.27
CA TYR A 13 -2.44 0.67 -5.36
C TYR A 13 -1.34 0.46 -4.33
N VAL A 14 -0.43 1.42 -4.24
CA VAL A 14 0.49 1.54 -3.11
C VAL A 14 -0.12 2.54 -2.14
N VAL A 15 -0.43 2.11 -0.92
CA VAL A 15 -1.31 2.82 -0.01
C VAL A 15 -0.54 3.38 1.16
N ASP A 16 -0.72 4.69 1.40
CA ASP A 16 -0.21 5.39 2.58
C ASP A 16 -1.15 5.21 3.78
N THR A 17 -0.59 5.36 4.98
CA THR A 17 -1.31 5.24 6.25
C THR A 17 -2.52 6.18 6.34
N SER A 18 -2.42 7.39 5.78
CA SER A 18 -3.49 8.39 5.82
C SER A 18 -4.81 7.88 5.22
N ILE A 19 -4.75 7.02 4.22
CA ILE A 19 -5.93 6.39 3.62
C ILE A 19 -6.55 5.38 4.58
N LEU A 20 -5.73 4.56 5.21
CA LEU A 20 -6.20 3.46 6.07
C LEU A 20 -6.85 3.95 7.37
N VAL A 21 -6.42 5.10 7.87
CA VAL A 21 -7.02 5.71 9.07
C VAL A 21 -8.20 6.62 8.76
N SER A 22 -8.48 6.88 7.48
CA SER A 22 -9.59 7.75 7.06
C SER A 22 -10.95 7.07 7.11
N ALA A 23 -10.99 5.76 6.87
CA ALA A 23 -12.22 4.97 6.88
C ALA A 23 -11.92 3.51 7.24
N PRO A 24 -12.77 2.85 8.07
CA PRO A 24 -12.54 1.46 8.49
C PRO A 24 -12.57 0.44 7.36
N ASP A 25 -13.26 0.74 6.26
CA ASP A 25 -13.45 -0.14 5.11
C ASP A 25 -12.61 0.26 3.88
N ALA A 26 -11.71 1.23 4.02
CA ALA A 26 -10.88 1.71 2.90
C ALA A 26 -10.09 0.58 2.24
N LEU A 27 -9.49 -0.30 3.03
CA LEU A 27 -8.68 -1.40 2.52
C LEU A 27 -9.51 -2.41 1.72
N GLN A 28 -10.69 -2.80 2.23
CA GLN A 28 -11.58 -3.71 1.51
C GLN A 28 -12.07 -3.11 0.19
N ASN A 29 -12.41 -1.82 0.19
CA ASN A 29 -12.86 -1.14 -1.02
C ASN A 29 -11.75 -1.06 -2.08
N LEU A 30 -10.52 -0.75 -1.68
CA LEU A 30 -9.39 -0.67 -2.59
C LEU A 30 -9.01 -2.02 -3.19
N THR A 31 -9.16 -3.11 -2.44
CA THR A 31 -8.83 -4.47 -2.95
C THR A 31 -9.88 -5.03 -3.90
N THR A 32 -11.05 -4.43 -4.02
CA THR A 32 -12.10 -4.93 -4.94
C THR A 32 -11.60 -4.91 -6.38
N ASN A 33 -11.32 -6.10 -6.91
CA ASN A 33 -10.77 -6.33 -8.25
C ASN A 33 -9.42 -5.65 -8.55
N ASN A 34 -8.70 -5.21 -7.51
CA ASN A 34 -7.41 -4.55 -7.66
C ASN A 34 -6.36 -5.19 -6.75
N THR A 35 -5.10 -4.90 -7.02
CA THR A 35 -4.00 -5.24 -6.13
C THR A 35 -3.72 -4.07 -5.19
N VAL A 36 -3.59 -4.34 -3.91
CA VAL A 36 -3.16 -3.36 -2.90
C VAL A 36 -1.82 -3.81 -2.34
N VAL A 37 -0.84 -2.92 -2.38
CA VAL A 37 0.48 -3.12 -1.78
C VAL A 37 0.59 -2.28 -0.53
N LEU A 38 0.86 -2.93 0.61
CA LEU A 38 1.09 -2.29 1.90
C LEU A 38 2.57 -2.34 2.25
N PRO A 39 3.26 -1.19 2.19
CA PRO A 39 4.64 -1.09 2.65
C PRO A 39 4.75 -1.32 4.17
N PHE A 40 5.82 -1.94 4.63
CA PHE A 40 6.04 -2.12 6.07
C PHE A 40 6.02 -0.83 6.88
N PRO A 41 6.58 0.30 6.41
CA PRO A 41 6.44 1.56 7.15
C PRO A 41 4.99 1.95 7.44
N VAL A 42 4.05 1.62 6.55
CA VAL A 42 2.62 1.86 6.75
C VAL A 42 2.08 0.99 7.89
N LEU A 43 2.46 -0.27 7.93
CA LEU A 43 2.06 -1.19 9.01
C LEU A 43 2.59 -0.74 10.36
N GLN A 44 3.84 -0.30 10.41
CA GLN A 44 4.47 0.23 11.63
C GLN A 44 3.77 1.48 12.13
N GLU A 45 3.39 2.37 11.24
CA GLU A 45 2.68 3.59 11.60
C GLU A 45 1.25 3.31 12.07
N LEU A 46 0.55 2.38 11.42
CA LEU A 46 -0.76 1.91 11.89
C LEU A 46 -0.69 1.35 13.31
N ASP A 47 0.32 0.54 13.58
CA ASP A 47 0.52 -0.05 14.91
C ASP A 47 0.75 1.02 15.98
N ARG A 48 1.51 2.05 15.67
CA ARG A 48 1.71 3.18 16.57
C ARG A 48 0.43 3.99 16.80
N ARG A 49 -0.39 4.19 15.77
CA ARG A 49 -1.63 4.98 15.84
C ARG A 49 -2.76 4.27 16.59
N ARG A 50 -2.72 2.95 16.73
CA ARG A 50 -3.79 2.19 17.41
C ARG A 50 -3.95 2.54 18.89
N THR A 51 -2.94 3.15 19.51
CA THR A 51 -2.99 3.59 20.91
C THR A 51 -3.64 4.94 21.11
N ALA A 52 -3.91 5.69 20.02
CA ALA A 52 -4.57 6.98 20.10
C ALA A 52 -6.04 6.83 20.53
N THR A 53 -6.55 7.75 21.32
CA THR A 53 -7.94 7.76 21.80
C THR A 53 -8.91 8.43 20.83
N SER A 54 -8.40 9.01 19.75
CA SER A 54 -9.17 9.67 18.68
C SER A 54 -9.91 8.67 17.77
N GLY A 55 -10.79 9.20 16.90
CA GLY A 55 -11.43 8.42 15.85
C GLY A 55 -10.43 7.73 14.91
N ALA A 56 -9.30 8.38 14.61
CA ALA A 56 -8.22 7.79 13.83
C ALA A 56 -7.59 6.59 14.54
N GLY A 57 -7.47 6.63 15.87
CA GLY A 57 -7.02 5.49 16.67
C GLY A 57 -7.98 4.30 16.60
N TYR A 58 -9.29 4.55 16.63
CA TYR A 58 -10.30 3.50 16.44
C TYR A 58 -10.18 2.85 15.07
N THR A 59 -10.08 3.65 14.02
CA THR A 59 -9.92 3.14 12.65
C THR A 59 -8.62 2.36 12.49
N ALA A 60 -7.52 2.84 13.08
CA ALA A 60 -6.24 2.12 13.07
C ALA A 60 -6.36 0.74 13.74
N ARG A 61 -7.01 0.66 14.91
CA ARG A 61 -7.25 -0.63 15.60
C ARG A 61 -8.08 -1.58 14.77
N THR A 62 -9.12 -1.08 14.12
CA THR A 62 -9.99 -1.89 13.24
C THR A 62 -9.21 -2.42 12.05
N THR A 63 -8.40 -1.58 11.43
CA THR A 63 -7.57 -1.97 10.28
C THR A 63 -6.49 -2.98 10.68
N VAL A 64 -5.80 -2.76 11.80
CA VAL A 64 -4.79 -3.69 12.32
C VAL A 64 -5.41 -5.06 12.60
N ARG A 65 -6.58 -5.09 13.24
CA ARG A 65 -7.29 -6.35 13.51
C ARG A 65 -7.65 -7.08 12.22
N PHE A 66 -8.16 -6.36 11.24
CA PHE A 66 -8.47 -6.94 9.92
C PHE A 66 -7.22 -7.53 9.24
N LEU A 67 -6.11 -6.81 9.27
CA LEU A 67 -4.84 -7.28 8.69
C LEU A 67 -4.30 -8.50 9.44
N ASP A 68 -4.39 -8.50 10.76
CA ASP A 68 -3.95 -9.63 11.59
C ASP A 68 -4.77 -10.88 11.30
N ASP A 69 -6.09 -10.76 11.25
CA ASP A 69 -6.98 -11.88 10.89
C ASP A 69 -6.69 -12.39 9.46
N THR A 70 -6.45 -11.49 8.52
CA THR A 70 -6.18 -11.83 7.13
C THR A 70 -4.87 -12.58 6.99
N GLN A 71 -3.79 -12.10 7.59
CA GLN A 71 -2.49 -12.76 7.50
C GLN A 71 -2.46 -14.10 8.24
N THR A 72 -3.21 -14.22 9.35
CA THR A 72 -3.29 -15.48 10.12
C THR A 72 -3.94 -16.60 9.32
N ARG A 73 -4.91 -16.27 8.46
CA ARG A 73 -5.59 -17.25 7.58
C ARG A 73 -4.84 -17.56 6.30
N ALA A 74 -3.91 -16.70 5.91
CA ALA A 74 -3.15 -16.85 4.68
C ALA A 74 -2.10 -17.96 4.79
N SER A 75 -1.82 -18.65 3.69
CA SER A 75 -0.69 -19.55 3.57
C SER A 75 0.62 -18.75 3.45
N VAL A 76 1.75 -19.41 3.69
CA VAL A 76 3.07 -18.81 3.46
C VAL A 76 3.25 -18.38 2.01
N GLU A 77 2.73 -19.17 1.08
CA GLU A 77 2.79 -18.83 -0.36
C GLU A 77 1.96 -17.59 -0.68
N GLU A 78 0.76 -17.47 -0.12
CA GLU A 78 -0.08 -16.28 -0.27
C GLU A 78 0.58 -15.03 0.34
N MET A 79 1.27 -15.17 1.46
CA MET A 79 2.04 -14.07 2.04
C MET A 79 3.16 -13.57 1.11
N ARG A 80 3.72 -14.45 0.29
CA ARG A 80 4.78 -14.11 -0.67
C ARG A 80 4.25 -13.54 -1.98
N THR A 81 3.16 -14.09 -2.49
CA THR A 81 2.67 -13.80 -3.84
C THR A 81 1.46 -12.88 -3.87
N GLY A 82 0.73 -12.79 -2.77
CA GLY A 82 -0.48 -12.00 -2.62
C GLY A 82 -1.63 -12.82 -2.08
N ILE A 83 -2.37 -12.23 -1.14
CA ILE A 83 -3.52 -12.85 -0.49
C ILE A 83 -4.77 -12.49 -1.29
N PRO A 84 -5.52 -13.46 -1.83
CA PRO A 84 -6.78 -13.19 -2.50
C PRO A 84 -7.77 -12.50 -1.55
N LEU A 85 -8.32 -11.37 -1.99
CA LEU A 85 -9.24 -10.57 -1.18
C LEU A 85 -10.17 -9.77 -2.12
N ASN A 86 -11.48 -9.97 -1.98
CA ASN A 86 -12.51 -9.22 -2.73
C ASN A 86 -12.31 -9.22 -4.26
N GLY A 87 -11.85 -10.33 -4.82
CA GLY A 87 -11.55 -10.44 -6.25
C GLY A 87 -10.21 -9.81 -6.67
N GLY A 88 -9.48 -9.23 -5.74
CA GLY A 88 -8.15 -8.68 -5.94
C GLY A 88 -7.10 -9.39 -5.12
N LEU A 89 -5.98 -8.73 -4.87
CA LEU A 89 -4.86 -9.23 -4.10
C LEU A 89 -4.40 -8.20 -3.07
N LEU A 90 -4.07 -8.68 -1.87
CA LEU A 90 -3.39 -7.90 -0.85
C LEU A 90 -1.94 -8.38 -0.75
N LYS A 91 -0.99 -7.48 -0.92
CA LYS A 91 0.44 -7.76 -0.83
C LYS A 91 1.09 -6.93 0.25
N PHE A 92 1.99 -7.55 1.01
CA PHE A 92 2.87 -6.86 1.95
C PHE A 92 4.25 -6.71 1.33
N HIS A 93 4.82 -5.51 1.39
CA HIS A 93 6.17 -5.27 0.89
C HIS A 93 7.14 -5.10 2.05
N SER A 94 7.98 -6.11 2.25
CA SER A 94 8.97 -6.20 3.33
C SER A 94 10.41 -5.99 2.87
N GLY A 95 10.63 -5.85 1.57
CA GLY A 95 11.97 -5.75 1.01
C GLY A 95 12.66 -4.44 1.37
N THR A 96 13.98 -4.50 1.50
CA THR A 96 14.81 -3.30 1.45
C THR A 96 14.78 -2.75 0.04
N LEU A 97 14.42 -1.48 -0.08
CA LEU A 97 14.56 -0.81 -1.36
C LEU A 97 16.04 -0.66 -1.68
N ASP A 98 16.42 -1.04 -2.89
CA ASP A 98 17.71 -0.64 -3.42
C ASP A 98 17.64 0.86 -3.74
N LEU A 99 18.31 1.63 -2.91
CA LEU A 99 18.35 3.09 -3.02
C LEU A 99 19.52 3.58 -3.88
N THR A 100 20.23 2.67 -4.54
CA THR A 100 21.27 3.03 -5.50
C THR A 100 20.63 3.84 -6.62
N GLY A 101 20.92 5.13 -6.65
CA GLY A 101 20.30 6.08 -7.58
C GLY A 101 19.03 6.75 -7.04
N ALA A 102 18.78 6.70 -5.72
CA ALA A 102 17.73 7.48 -5.10
C ALA A 102 17.82 8.96 -5.49
N TRP A 103 16.66 9.57 -5.71
CA TRP A 103 16.60 10.96 -6.14
C TRP A 103 17.15 11.91 -5.07
N PRO A 104 17.84 12.99 -5.46
CA PRO A 104 18.27 14.00 -4.51
C PRO A 104 17.09 14.52 -3.67
N GLY A 105 17.29 14.64 -2.36
CA GLY A 105 16.27 15.10 -1.43
C GLY A 105 15.33 14.03 -0.92
N PHE A 106 15.44 12.78 -1.40
CA PHE A 106 14.71 11.65 -0.84
C PHE A 106 15.56 10.90 0.18
N ASN A 107 14.92 10.55 1.30
CA ASN A 107 15.56 9.80 2.38
C ASN A 107 14.65 8.64 2.80
N ALA A 108 15.06 7.42 2.51
CA ALA A 108 14.28 6.21 2.81
C ALA A 108 14.07 5.94 4.30
N THR A 109 14.74 6.65 5.19
CA THR A 109 14.44 6.60 6.62
C THR A 109 13.14 7.32 6.97
N TYR A 110 12.66 8.20 6.11
CA TYR A 110 11.34 8.83 6.24
C TYR A 110 10.29 7.96 5.55
N ALA A 111 9.21 7.65 6.26
CA ALA A 111 8.15 6.77 5.78
C ALA A 111 7.57 7.24 4.44
N ASP A 112 7.28 8.53 4.31
CA ASP A 112 6.68 9.10 3.10
C ASP A 112 7.60 8.93 1.88
N ASP A 113 8.88 9.22 2.04
CA ASP A 113 9.87 9.05 0.97
C ASP A 113 10.03 7.57 0.61
N ALA A 114 10.06 6.68 1.60
CA ALA A 114 10.13 5.24 1.36
C ALA A 114 8.92 4.72 0.56
N ILE A 115 7.73 5.23 0.85
CA ILE A 115 6.50 4.82 0.14
C ILE A 115 6.53 5.32 -1.31
N ILE A 116 6.96 6.56 -1.55
CA ILE A 116 7.08 7.11 -2.92
C ILE A 116 8.11 6.31 -3.73
N LEU A 117 9.28 6.05 -3.14
CA LEU A 117 10.34 5.27 -3.77
C LEU A 117 9.89 3.85 -4.07
N LEU A 118 9.11 3.24 -3.17
CA LEU A 118 8.52 1.93 -3.39
C LEU A 118 7.56 1.93 -4.57
N ALA A 119 6.69 2.92 -4.67
CA ALA A 119 5.72 3.02 -5.77
C ALA A 119 6.44 3.14 -7.12
N ASP A 120 7.47 3.98 -7.20
CA ASP A 120 8.30 4.12 -8.40
C ASP A 120 9.03 2.82 -8.75
N HIS A 121 9.65 2.18 -7.77
CA HIS A 121 10.35 0.91 -7.95
C HIS A 121 9.39 -0.19 -8.43
N TYR A 122 8.23 -0.31 -7.80
CA TYR A 122 7.21 -1.30 -8.17
C TYR A 122 6.74 -1.07 -9.62
N GLN A 123 6.49 0.17 -10.04
CA GLN A 123 6.10 0.48 -11.42
C GLN A 123 7.19 0.10 -12.42
N ARG A 124 8.45 0.31 -12.08
CA ARG A 124 9.58 -0.07 -12.95
C ARG A 124 9.75 -1.58 -13.09
N GLU A 125 9.48 -2.33 -12.03
CA GLU A 125 9.53 -3.78 -12.06
C GLU A 125 8.30 -4.40 -12.75
N HIS A 126 7.17 -3.69 -12.75
CA HIS A 126 5.90 -4.14 -13.33
C HIS A 126 5.39 -3.12 -14.35
N PRO A 127 6.09 -2.94 -15.49
CA PRO A 127 5.72 -1.91 -16.48
C PRO A 127 4.37 -2.18 -17.15
N GLU A 128 3.86 -3.40 -17.09
CA GLU A 128 2.56 -3.80 -17.60
C GLU A 128 1.39 -3.43 -16.65
N GLU A 129 1.70 -3.11 -15.41
CA GLU A 129 0.69 -2.75 -14.41
C GLU A 129 0.53 -1.23 -14.32
N GLN A 130 -0.67 -0.78 -14.01
CA GLN A 130 -0.90 0.61 -13.64
C GLN A 130 -0.74 0.76 -12.13
N VAL A 131 0.39 1.32 -11.70
CA VAL A 131 0.70 1.53 -10.29
C VAL A 131 0.32 2.94 -9.87
N ILE A 132 -0.46 3.06 -8.81
CA ILE A 132 -1.01 4.33 -8.32
C ILE A 132 -0.68 4.45 -6.84
N LEU A 133 0.00 5.52 -6.47
CA LEU A 133 0.19 5.91 -5.07
C LEU A 133 -1.08 6.58 -4.56
N VAL A 134 -1.63 6.08 -3.46
CA VAL A 134 -2.85 6.60 -2.84
C VAL A 134 -2.53 7.19 -1.48
N THR A 135 -2.73 8.49 -1.34
CA THR A 135 -2.50 9.22 -0.08
C THR A 135 -3.43 10.41 0.04
N ARG A 136 -3.77 10.79 1.28
CA ARG A 136 -4.49 12.04 1.59
C ARG A 136 -3.55 13.19 1.90
N ASP A 137 -2.26 12.93 2.05
CA ASP A 137 -1.24 13.95 2.34
C ASP A 137 -0.93 14.74 1.06
N ALA A 138 -1.27 16.03 1.07
CA ALA A 138 -1.06 16.93 -0.08
C ALA A 138 0.42 17.13 -0.39
N ALA A 139 1.27 17.26 0.63
CA ALA A 139 2.71 17.43 0.45
C ALA A 139 3.33 16.17 -0.20
N MET A 140 2.92 15.00 0.26
CA MET A 140 3.35 13.73 -0.32
C MET A 140 2.92 13.59 -1.79
N ARG A 141 1.67 13.98 -2.13
CA ARG A 141 1.20 14.00 -3.53
C ARG A 141 2.03 14.93 -4.40
N CYS A 142 2.32 16.13 -3.91
CA CYS A 142 3.16 17.09 -4.65
C CYS A 142 4.56 16.51 -4.90
N LYS A 143 5.15 15.92 -3.90
CA LYS A 143 6.50 15.33 -3.98
C LYS A 143 6.54 14.15 -4.97
N ALA A 144 5.53 13.30 -4.93
CA ALA A 144 5.39 12.16 -5.84
C ALA A 144 5.20 12.64 -7.29
N ARG A 145 4.27 13.58 -7.53
CA ARG A 145 4.00 14.09 -8.88
C ARG A 145 5.19 14.80 -9.51
N ALA A 146 6.01 15.46 -8.70
CA ALA A 146 7.25 16.08 -9.19
C ALA A 146 8.24 15.04 -9.74
N ARG A 147 8.07 13.78 -9.40
CA ARG A 147 8.88 12.63 -9.85
C ARG A 147 8.11 11.69 -10.78
N ALA A 148 6.96 12.10 -11.28
CA ALA A 148 6.11 11.31 -12.16
C ALA A 148 5.63 9.98 -11.55
N VAL A 149 5.41 9.99 -10.23
CA VAL A 149 4.84 8.87 -9.48
C VAL A 149 3.37 9.11 -9.18
#